data_182f93156c79b07b0e9d6b872b0a3d24
#
_entry.id   182f93156c79b07b0e9d6b872b0a3d24
#
_cell.length_a   1.000
_cell.length_b   1.000
_cell.length_c   1.000
_cell.angle_alpha   90.00
_cell.angle_beta   90.00
_cell.angle_gamma   90.00
#
_symmetry.space_group_name_H-M   'P 1'
#
loop_
_entity.id
_entity.type
_entity.pdbx_description
1 polymer ?
#
loop_
_entity_poly.entity_id
_entity_poly.type
_entity_poly.pdbx_seq_one_letter_code
_entity_poly.pdbx_strand_id
1 'polypeptide(L)'
;MLFGDKIKELREEQGLLQRQLAAFLEIDTPMFSKIERGDRRAKREQVSKLAEDLHQDEKEMLTLWLADKFIDAVEDEQERDLCNDAIIVAQEKIKSL
;
A
#
# COMPACT_ATOMS: atom_id res chain seq x y z
N MET A 1 -1.58 5.35 -5.86
CA MET A 1 -1.00 4.70 -4.64
C MET A 1 -0.33 3.40 -5.03
N LEU A 2 0.90 3.21 -4.61
CA LEU A 2 1.69 2.03 -5.00
C LEU A 2 1.02 0.73 -4.59
N PHE A 3 0.58 0.64 -3.34
CA PHE A 3 -0.04 -0.57 -2.82
C PHE A 3 -1.39 -0.85 -3.51
N GLY A 4 -2.26 0.15 -3.58
CA GLY A 4 -3.59 -0.01 -4.18
C GLY A 4 -3.53 -0.42 -5.64
N ASP A 5 -2.66 0.21 -6.41
CA ASP A 5 -2.47 -0.12 -7.83
C ASP A 5 -1.95 -1.55 -8.01
N LYS A 6 -1.04 -1.97 -7.14
CA LYS A 6 -0.52 -3.34 -7.18
C LYS A 6 -1.59 -4.37 -6.86
N ILE A 7 -2.43 -4.09 -5.87
CA ILE A 7 -3.56 -4.97 -5.53
C ILE A 7 -4.51 -5.10 -6.71
N LYS A 8 -4.84 -3.99 -7.36
CA LYS A 8 -5.73 -4.00 -8.53
C LYS A 8 -5.14 -4.82 -9.67
N GLU A 9 -3.86 -4.60 -9.96
CA GLU A 9 -3.15 -5.35 -11.00
C GLU A 9 -3.21 -6.85 -10.73
N LEU A 10 -2.86 -7.27 -9.53
CA LEU A 10 -2.85 -8.69 -9.14
C LEU A 10 -4.25 -9.29 -9.17
N ARG A 11 -5.24 -8.54 -8.69
CA ARG A 11 -6.63 -8.98 -8.70
C ARG A 11 -7.11 -9.23 -10.14
N GLU A 12 -6.84 -8.28 -11.03
CA GLU A 12 -7.24 -8.40 -12.44
C GLU A 12 -6.52 -9.54 -13.14
N GLU A 13 -5.21 -9.69 -12.90
CA GLU A 13 -4.42 -10.79 -13.47
C GLU A 13 -4.97 -12.16 -13.06
N GLN A 14 -5.46 -12.28 -11.83
CA GLN A 14 -6.00 -13.54 -11.30
C GLN A 14 -7.51 -13.71 -11.59
N GLY A 15 -8.11 -12.75 -12.28
CA GLY A 15 -9.52 -12.81 -12.63
C GLY A 15 -10.47 -12.70 -11.45
N LEU A 16 -10.04 -12.02 -10.37
CA LEU A 16 -10.83 -11.89 -9.16
C LEU A 16 -11.63 -10.60 -9.16
N LEU A 17 -12.79 -10.64 -8.51
CA LEU A 17 -13.66 -9.47 -8.35
C LEU A 17 -13.36 -8.79 -7.01
N GLN A 18 -13.63 -7.49 -6.93
CA GLN A 18 -13.45 -6.74 -5.69
C GLN A 18 -14.20 -7.38 -4.52
N ARG A 19 -15.44 -7.84 -4.77
CA ARG A 19 -16.25 -8.46 -3.71
C ARG A 19 -15.63 -9.72 -3.12
N GLN A 20 -14.83 -10.45 -3.90
CA GLN A 20 -14.16 -11.66 -3.42
C GLN A 20 -13.06 -11.32 -2.42
N LEU A 21 -12.25 -10.30 -2.73
CA LEU A 21 -11.22 -9.85 -1.81
C LEU A 21 -11.80 -9.14 -0.58
N ALA A 22 -12.89 -8.39 -0.78
CA ALA A 22 -13.59 -7.76 0.34
C ALA A 22 -14.11 -8.81 1.31
N ALA A 23 -14.73 -9.88 0.81
CA ALA A 23 -15.21 -10.97 1.64
C ALA A 23 -14.08 -11.65 2.40
N PHE A 24 -12.94 -11.87 1.74
CA PHE A 24 -11.77 -12.45 2.38
C PHE A 24 -11.27 -11.60 3.55
N LEU A 25 -11.32 -10.27 3.39
CA LEU A 25 -10.91 -9.34 4.43
C LEU A 25 -12.02 -9.05 5.46
N GLU A 26 -13.21 -9.61 5.26
CA GLU A 26 -14.38 -9.37 6.11
C GLU A 26 -14.78 -7.90 6.16
N ILE A 27 -14.69 -7.21 5.02
CA ILE A 27 -15.13 -5.82 4.86
C ILE A 27 -16.12 -5.74 3.69
N ASP A 28 -16.82 -4.62 3.58
CA ASP A 28 -17.74 -4.44 2.45
C ASP A 28 -16.97 -4.04 1.17
N THR A 29 -17.60 -4.23 0.03
CA THR A 29 -17.00 -3.94 -1.27
C THR A 29 -16.66 -2.46 -1.44
N PRO A 30 -17.50 -1.49 -1.03
CA PRO A 30 -17.11 -0.08 -1.11
C PRO A 30 -15.86 0.26 -0.33
N MET A 31 -15.67 -0.33 0.86
CA MET A 31 -14.46 -0.15 1.65
C MET A 31 -13.23 -0.68 0.90
N PHE A 32 -13.35 -1.88 0.32
CA PHE A 32 -12.26 -2.46 -0.47
C PHE A 32 -11.93 -1.57 -1.67
N SER A 33 -12.95 -1.07 -2.35
CA SER A 33 -12.76 -0.17 -3.49
C SER A 33 -11.96 1.07 -3.11
N LYS A 34 -12.23 1.64 -1.93
CA LYS A 34 -11.48 2.79 -1.43
C LYS A 34 -10.02 2.46 -1.16
N ILE A 35 -9.75 1.27 -0.62
CA ILE A 35 -8.38 0.81 -0.40
C ILE A 35 -7.63 0.68 -1.73
N GLU A 36 -8.27 0.08 -2.71
CA GLU A 36 -7.68 -0.13 -4.04
C GLU A 36 -7.37 1.20 -4.75
N ARG A 37 -8.25 2.20 -4.59
CA ARG A 37 -8.03 3.54 -5.18
C ARG A 37 -7.05 4.41 -4.38
N GLY A 38 -6.67 3.98 -3.18
CA GLY A 38 -5.81 4.78 -2.32
C GLY A 38 -6.55 5.83 -1.50
N ASP A 39 -7.89 5.83 -1.51
CA ASP A 39 -8.71 6.75 -0.71
C ASP A 39 -8.76 6.36 0.76
N ARG A 40 -8.43 5.14 1.06
CA ARG A 40 -8.35 4.62 2.42
C ARG A 40 -7.15 3.72 2.55
N ARG A 41 -6.38 3.91 3.62
CA ARG A 41 -5.21 3.08 3.88
C ARG A 41 -5.63 1.73 4.48
N ALA A 42 -5.09 0.65 3.93
CA ALA A 42 -5.28 -0.67 4.51
C ALA A 42 -4.55 -0.76 5.86
N LYS A 43 -5.07 -1.56 6.76
CA LYS A 43 -4.38 -1.91 8.00
C LYS A 43 -3.30 -2.94 7.70
N ARG A 44 -2.27 -2.99 8.55
CA ARG A 44 -1.16 -3.93 8.36
C ARG A 44 -1.64 -5.38 8.20
N GLU A 45 -2.55 -5.83 9.06
CA GLU A 45 -3.09 -7.19 8.97
C GLU A 45 -3.89 -7.46 7.70
N GLN A 46 -4.49 -6.43 7.12
CA GLN A 46 -5.18 -6.55 5.83
C GLN A 46 -4.17 -6.75 4.70
N VAL A 47 -3.02 -6.08 4.78
CA VAL A 47 -1.93 -6.27 3.80
C VAL A 47 -1.44 -7.71 3.83
N SER A 48 -1.23 -8.25 5.04
CA SER A 48 -0.78 -9.64 5.21
C SER A 48 -1.79 -10.63 4.64
N LYS A 49 -3.07 -10.41 4.89
CA LYS A 49 -4.15 -11.26 4.35
C LYS A 49 -4.24 -11.19 2.82
N LEU A 50 -4.10 -10.00 2.26
CA LEU A 50 -4.12 -9.82 0.80
C LEU A 50 -2.92 -10.50 0.15
N ALA A 51 -1.74 -10.39 0.75
CA ALA A 51 -0.56 -11.08 0.25
C ALA A 51 -0.79 -12.60 0.20
N GLU A 52 -1.37 -13.15 1.26
CA GLU A 52 -1.71 -14.57 1.32
C GLU A 52 -2.73 -14.95 0.25
N ASP A 53 -3.84 -14.21 0.15
CA ASP A 53 -4.92 -14.51 -0.78
C ASP A 53 -4.48 -14.38 -2.24
N LEU A 54 -3.60 -13.43 -2.53
CA LEU A 54 -3.09 -13.18 -3.88
C LEU A 54 -1.79 -13.92 -4.17
N HIS A 55 -1.31 -14.75 -3.24
CA HIS A 55 -0.08 -15.55 -3.38
C HIS A 55 1.15 -14.69 -3.65
N GLN A 56 1.30 -13.61 -2.87
CA GLN A 56 2.41 -12.67 -2.99
C GLN A 56 3.29 -12.70 -1.76
N ASP A 57 4.52 -12.24 -1.91
CA ASP A 57 5.43 -12.07 -0.79
C ASP A 57 4.93 -10.96 0.14
N GLU A 58 4.74 -11.29 1.41
CA GLU A 58 4.23 -10.33 2.39
C GLU A 58 5.13 -9.11 2.54
N LYS A 59 6.46 -9.33 2.58
CA LYS A 59 7.42 -8.24 2.75
C LYS A 59 7.36 -7.26 1.58
N GLU A 60 7.25 -7.77 0.36
CA GLU A 60 7.13 -6.91 -0.82
C GLU A 60 5.87 -6.06 -0.76
N MET A 61 4.76 -6.67 -0.36
CA MET A 61 3.49 -5.96 -0.24
C MET A 61 3.53 -4.92 0.88
N LEU A 62 4.10 -5.26 2.02
CA LEU A 62 4.27 -4.32 3.13
C LEU A 62 5.22 -3.18 2.77
N THR A 63 6.23 -3.45 1.94
CA THR A 63 7.15 -2.42 1.47
C THR A 63 6.41 -1.35 0.65
N LEU A 64 5.54 -1.77 -0.27
CA LEU A 64 4.73 -0.83 -1.05
C LEU A 64 3.77 -0.05 -0.17
N TRP A 65 3.11 -0.75 0.76
CA TRP A 65 2.19 -0.14 1.70
C TRP A 65 2.87 0.93 2.58
N LEU A 66 4.07 0.62 3.08
CA LEU A 66 4.82 1.57 3.90
C LEU A 66 5.39 2.71 3.07
N ALA A 67 5.85 2.44 1.84
CA ALA A 67 6.34 3.48 0.94
C ALA A 67 5.27 4.54 0.66
N ASP A 68 4.00 4.13 0.56
CA ASP A 68 2.90 5.07 0.39
C ASP A 68 2.80 6.08 1.54
N LYS A 69 3.16 5.68 2.76
CA LYS A 69 3.17 6.60 3.90
C LYS A 69 4.24 7.68 3.75
N PHE A 70 5.41 7.31 3.23
CA PHE A 70 6.47 8.29 2.95
C PHE A 70 6.04 9.26 1.86
N ILE A 71 5.39 8.75 0.81
CA ILE A 71 4.90 9.58 -0.28
C ILE A 71 3.83 10.55 0.24
N ASP A 72 2.88 10.07 1.02
CA ASP A 72 1.82 10.90 1.59
C ASP A 72 2.39 12.02 2.47
N ALA A 73 3.48 11.75 3.18
CA ALA A 73 4.10 12.73 4.06
C ALA A 73 4.67 13.92 3.29
N VAL A 74 5.06 13.74 2.02
CA VAL A 74 5.73 14.78 1.23
C VAL A 74 4.95 15.20 -0.02
N GLU A 75 3.76 14.64 -0.25
CA GLU A 75 3.03 14.89 -1.52
C GLU A 75 2.67 16.36 -1.73
N ASP A 76 2.45 17.11 -0.64
CA ASP A 76 2.12 18.52 -0.71
C ASP A 76 3.35 19.41 -0.86
N GLU A 77 4.56 18.86 -0.69
CA GLU A 77 5.79 19.62 -0.82
C GLU A 77 6.15 19.82 -2.29
N GLN A 78 6.31 21.06 -2.70
CA GLN A 78 6.60 21.39 -4.10
C GLN A 78 8.09 21.29 -4.44
N GLU A 79 8.97 21.43 -3.44
CA GLU A 79 10.41 21.32 -3.63
C GLU A 79 10.84 19.86 -3.58
N ARG A 80 10.96 19.23 -4.74
CA ARG A 80 11.34 17.80 -4.83
C ARG A 80 12.74 17.51 -4.30
N ASP A 81 13.66 18.43 -4.48
CA ASP A 81 15.02 18.29 -3.94
C ASP A 81 15.01 18.26 -2.42
N LEU A 82 14.16 19.07 -1.80
CA LEU A 82 13.98 19.07 -0.34
C LEU A 82 13.45 17.71 0.13
N CYS A 83 12.48 17.13 -0.59
CA CYS A 83 11.95 15.82 -0.29
C CYS A 83 13.04 14.75 -0.34
N ASN A 84 13.88 14.80 -1.38
CA ASN A 84 14.96 13.83 -1.55
C ASN A 84 15.99 13.96 -0.44
N ASP A 85 16.36 15.18 -0.07
CA ASP A 85 17.31 15.43 1.02
C ASP A 85 16.74 14.93 2.35
N ALA A 86 15.46 15.21 2.61
CA ALA A 86 14.79 14.78 3.83
C ALA A 86 14.73 13.25 3.94
N ILE A 87 14.48 12.57 2.84
CA ILE A 87 14.44 11.09 2.82
C ILE A 87 15.80 10.51 3.17
N ILE A 88 16.89 11.10 2.65
CA ILE A 88 18.25 10.65 2.96
C ILE A 88 18.54 10.78 4.45
N VAL A 89 18.18 11.93 5.05
CA VAL A 89 18.35 12.13 6.50
C VAL A 89 17.53 11.11 7.29
N ALA A 90 16.29 10.85 6.87
CA ALA A 90 15.42 9.88 7.52
C ALA A 90 16.01 8.46 7.44
N GLN A 91 16.56 8.08 6.28
CA GLN A 91 17.21 6.76 6.10
C GLN A 91 18.34 6.56 7.10
N GLU A 92 19.18 7.59 7.28
CA GLU A 92 20.30 7.51 8.23
C GLU A 92 19.81 7.30 9.66
N LYS A 93 18.73 7.99 10.04
CA LYS A 93 18.14 7.84 11.37
C LYS A 93 17.52 6.45 11.55
N ILE A 94 16.83 5.94 10.54
CA ILE A 94 16.20 4.61 10.59
C ILE A 94 17.26 3.53 10.85
N LYS A 95 18.43 3.64 10.21
CA LYS A 95 19.52 2.67 10.40
C LYS A 95 20.00 2.60 11.85
N SER A 96 19.83 3.67 12.61
CA SER A 96 20.31 3.75 13.99
C SER A 96 19.22 3.53 15.05
N LEU A 97 18.01 3.25 14.64
CA LEU A 97 16.89 2.99 15.57
C LEU A 97 17.05 1.66 16.30
#